data_98f345bf7c0ab138485c1baed5ac8c0c
#
_entry.id   98f345bf7c0ab138485c1baed5ac8c0c
#
_cell.length_a   1.000
_cell.length_b   1.000
_cell.length_c   1.000
_cell.angle_alpha   90.00
_cell.angle_beta   90.00
_cell.angle_gamma   90.00
#
_symmetry.space_group_name_H-M   'P 1'
#
loop_
_entity.id
_entity.type
_entity.pdbx_description
1 polymer ?
#
loop_
_entity_poly.entity_id
_entity_poly.type
_entity_poly.pdbx_seq_one_letter_code
_entity_poly.pdbx_strand_id
1 'polypeptide(L)'
;MASQKITSALAEIESSANPQNKLQLYNNLLSDIVATSTEPQISRDLIYFLDSVLSEDISIVAARPILDSFIAVLRKLTQETQISVGQHAITLLQSRSTSVEEQDAQIRELLADAYEAEGQYTDAAKALQGIHIDSSQRLVSDAAKVRLWIRIVRYYLEEDDTTSAEAFLNRIKNLPSKIEDHELKLHFKLSQARILDARRRFLDASQEYFNVSLAAGVDEQDRLQALAAAIRCAVLAPAGPQRSRILATLYKDDRSTSVDEFAILEKMFLDRLLNPEEVAAFAQRLAPHQLAVTADGSTVLDKAVVEHNLVAASKLYENITTDALGAILGLQGSGDFTAGEKAEDYAARMVEQGRLKGSIDQIDGIIYFDGGNATTGQHIRQWDAGVQGLAEDVERVATSITNAFPVSPIT
;
A
#
# COMPACT_ATOMS: atom_id res chain seq x y z
N MET A 1 -22.57 27.27 29.57
CA MET A 1 -21.99 27.70 30.86
C MET A 1 -21.82 26.44 31.71
N ALA A 2 -20.70 26.36 32.47
CA ALA A 2 -20.50 25.25 33.40
C ALA A 2 -21.56 25.25 34.51
N SER A 3 -21.72 24.11 35.21
CA SER A 3 -22.62 23.99 36.35
C SER A 3 -22.18 24.93 37.46
N GLN A 4 -23.12 25.67 38.04
CA GLN A 4 -22.80 26.66 39.08
C GLN A 4 -22.11 26.03 40.31
N LYS A 5 -22.36 24.74 40.58
CA LYS A 5 -21.67 23.95 41.61
C LYS A 5 -20.19 23.77 41.32
N ILE A 6 -19.85 23.53 40.06
CA ILE A 6 -18.48 23.27 39.65
C ILE A 6 -17.65 24.57 39.63
N THR A 7 -18.26 25.66 39.17
CA THR A 7 -17.59 26.97 39.21
C THR A 7 -17.29 27.44 40.62
N SER A 8 -18.22 27.20 41.59
CA SER A 8 -17.96 27.53 43.02
C SER A 8 -16.92 26.62 43.64
N ALA A 9 -16.91 25.31 43.32
CA ALA A 9 -15.91 24.37 43.82
C ALA A 9 -14.52 24.69 43.30
N LEU A 10 -14.38 25.07 41.97
CA LEU A 10 -13.12 25.49 41.41
C LEU A 10 -12.58 26.76 42.08
N ALA A 11 -13.41 27.75 42.34
CA ALA A 11 -13.05 28.97 43.05
C ALA A 11 -12.54 28.70 44.49
N GLU A 12 -13.14 27.74 45.20
CA GLU A 12 -12.67 27.29 46.51
C GLU A 12 -11.31 26.58 46.42
N ILE A 13 -11.08 25.75 45.41
CA ILE A 13 -9.83 25.05 45.21
C ILE A 13 -8.69 26.06 44.88
N GLU A 14 -8.97 27.04 44.01
CA GLU A 14 -8.00 28.10 43.66
C GLU A 14 -7.59 28.90 44.85
N SER A 15 -8.48 29.22 45.77
CA SER A 15 -8.23 29.98 46.99
C SER A 15 -7.46 29.19 48.06
N SER A 16 -7.33 27.86 47.96
CA SER A 16 -6.66 27.02 48.91
C SER A 16 -5.13 27.14 48.78
N ALA A 17 -4.41 27.38 49.91
CA ALA A 17 -2.98 27.64 49.92
C ALA A 17 -2.09 26.38 49.94
N ASN A 18 -2.64 25.18 50.16
CA ASN A 18 -1.87 23.96 50.35
C ASN A 18 -1.82 23.09 49.08
N PRO A 19 -0.63 22.85 48.44
CA PRO A 19 -0.52 22.13 47.19
C PRO A 19 -1.00 20.65 47.23
N GLN A 20 -0.78 19.95 48.35
CA GLN A 20 -1.19 18.56 48.50
C GLN A 20 -2.71 18.40 48.61
N ASN A 21 -3.37 19.35 49.26
CA ASN A 21 -4.82 19.37 49.33
C ASN A 21 -5.47 19.70 47.99
N LYS A 22 -4.83 20.55 47.15
CA LYS A 22 -5.29 20.87 45.80
C LYS A 22 -5.42 19.62 44.93
N LEU A 23 -4.43 18.73 44.91
CA LEU A 23 -4.47 17.51 44.12
C LEU A 23 -5.63 16.60 44.51
N GLN A 24 -5.87 16.43 45.82
CA GLN A 24 -6.99 15.60 46.26
C GLN A 24 -8.34 16.26 45.94
N LEU A 25 -8.46 17.55 46.07
CA LEU A 25 -9.68 18.30 45.77
C LEU A 25 -10.03 18.25 44.26
N TYR A 26 -9.02 18.40 43.38
CA TYR A 26 -9.23 18.25 41.93
C TYR A 26 -9.64 16.83 41.56
N ASN A 27 -9.05 15.80 42.15
CA ASN A 27 -9.44 14.41 41.89
C ASN A 27 -10.85 14.09 42.38
N ASN A 28 -11.26 14.63 43.55
CA ASN A 28 -12.59 14.49 44.04
C ASN A 28 -13.60 15.20 43.12
N LEU A 29 -13.32 16.44 42.74
CA LEU A 29 -14.14 17.21 41.81
C LEU A 29 -14.29 16.50 40.46
N LEU A 30 -13.23 15.90 39.93
CA LEU A 30 -13.30 15.13 38.71
C LEU A 30 -14.23 13.92 38.83
N SER A 31 -14.18 13.23 39.96
CA SER A 31 -15.08 12.11 40.26
C SER A 31 -16.55 12.58 40.40
N ASP A 32 -16.77 13.73 41.01
CA ASP A 32 -18.10 14.32 41.17
C ASP A 32 -18.70 14.78 39.84
N ILE A 33 -17.87 15.34 38.90
CA ILE A 33 -18.30 15.72 37.56
C ILE A 33 -18.86 14.49 36.84
N VAL A 34 -18.14 13.37 36.89
CA VAL A 34 -18.56 12.14 36.21
C VAL A 34 -19.81 11.54 36.81
N ALA A 35 -19.97 11.67 38.13
CA ALA A 35 -21.11 11.08 38.84
C ALA A 35 -22.41 11.90 38.73
N THR A 36 -22.30 13.23 38.58
CA THR A 36 -23.49 14.13 38.69
C THR A 36 -23.91 14.81 37.40
N SER A 37 -22.99 14.96 36.40
CA SER A 37 -23.29 15.70 35.17
C SER A 37 -23.92 14.80 34.10
N THR A 38 -24.87 15.33 33.35
CA THR A 38 -25.44 14.69 32.15
C THR A 38 -24.51 14.87 30.95
N GLU A 39 -24.58 13.97 29.96
CA GLU A 39 -23.62 13.96 28.82
C GLU A 39 -23.36 15.33 28.18
N PRO A 40 -24.32 16.16 27.80
CA PRO A 40 -23.99 17.45 27.16
C PRO A 40 -23.39 18.47 28.16
N GLN A 41 -23.55 18.25 29.48
CA GLN A 41 -22.96 19.11 30.48
C GLN A 41 -21.56 18.69 30.90
N ILE A 42 -21.26 17.38 30.86
CA ILE A 42 -19.93 16.82 31.19
C ILE A 42 -18.85 17.47 30.33
N SER A 43 -19.04 17.63 29.02
CA SER A 43 -18.07 18.25 28.14
C SER A 43 -17.71 19.68 28.58
N ARG A 44 -18.73 20.48 28.94
CA ARG A 44 -18.52 21.86 29.38
C ARG A 44 -17.80 21.93 30.71
N ASP A 45 -18.23 21.08 31.64
CA ASP A 45 -17.66 21.02 32.98
C ASP A 45 -16.21 20.58 32.98
N LEU A 46 -15.84 19.63 32.12
CA LEU A 46 -14.47 19.19 31.92
C LEU A 46 -13.59 20.25 31.23
N ILE A 47 -14.16 21.04 30.32
CA ILE A 47 -13.45 22.17 29.72
C ILE A 47 -13.08 23.21 30.78
N TYR A 48 -14.04 23.63 31.63
CA TYR A 48 -13.75 24.56 32.72
C TYR A 48 -12.79 23.99 33.75
N PHE A 49 -12.88 22.69 34.02
CA PHE A 49 -11.92 22.00 34.88
C PHE A 49 -10.50 22.11 34.31
N LEU A 50 -10.32 21.87 33.01
CA LEU A 50 -9.01 21.98 32.34
C LEU A 50 -8.49 23.42 32.34
N ASP A 51 -9.35 24.41 32.10
CA ASP A 51 -8.97 25.82 32.17
C ASP A 51 -8.40 26.19 33.54
N SER A 52 -9.01 25.68 34.62
CA SER A 52 -8.51 25.90 35.99
C SER A 52 -7.20 25.15 36.28
N VAL A 53 -7.10 23.87 35.86
CA VAL A 53 -5.87 23.05 36.08
C VAL A 53 -4.66 23.62 35.32
N LEU A 54 -4.92 24.16 34.13
CA LEU A 54 -3.90 24.75 33.26
C LEU A 54 -3.78 26.28 33.42
N SER A 55 -4.36 26.87 34.49
CA SER A 55 -4.15 28.26 34.81
C SER A 55 -2.69 28.52 35.25
N GLU A 56 -2.27 29.78 35.23
CA GLU A 56 -0.89 30.16 35.64
C GLU A 56 -0.61 29.92 37.11
N ASP A 57 -1.64 29.78 37.93
CA ASP A 57 -1.56 29.63 39.38
C ASP A 57 -1.14 28.24 39.85
N ILE A 58 -1.16 27.24 38.99
CA ILE A 58 -0.78 25.86 39.34
C ILE A 58 0.58 25.52 38.75
N SER A 59 1.48 25.05 39.61
CA SER A 59 2.78 24.59 39.17
C SER A 59 2.64 23.34 38.26
N ILE A 60 3.42 23.28 37.20
CA ILE A 60 3.38 22.21 36.20
C ILE A 60 3.62 20.83 36.83
N VAL A 61 4.41 20.75 37.88
CA VAL A 61 4.67 19.51 38.61
C VAL A 61 3.43 18.99 39.33
N ALA A 62 2.55 19.89 39.80
CA ALA A 62 1.29 19.53 40.42
C ALA A 62 0.18 19.22 39.36
N ALA A 63 0.26 19.85 38.22
CA ALA A 63 -0.73 19.64 37.14
C ALA A 63 -0.62 18.25 36.48
N ARG A 64 0.61 17.68 36.35
CA ARG A 64 0.80 16.37 35.70
C ARG A 64 -0.06 15.24 36.27
N PRO A 65 -0.04 14.92 37.58
CA PRO A 65 -0.85 13.83 38.12
C PRO A 65 -2.37 14.09 38.02
N ILE A 66 -2.79 15.37 37.98
CA ILE A 66 -4.19 15.73 37.75
C ILE A 66 -4.57 15.44 36.29
N LEU A 67 -3.71 15.79 35.35
CA LEU A 67 -3.91 15.47 33.93
C LEU A 67 -3.91 13.96 33.67
N ASP A 68 -3.06 13.18 34.34
CA ASP A 68 -3.08 11.72 34.22
C ASP A 68 -4.42 11.13 34.69
N SER A 69 -4.95 11.62 35.81
CA SER A 69 -6.27 11.25 36.31
C SER A 69 -7.39 11.68 35.36
N PHE A 70 -7.30 12.88 34.81
CA PHE A 70 -8.21 13.42 33.81
C PHE A 70 -8.25 12.55 32.54
N ILE A 71 -7.10 12.16 31.99
CA ILE A 71 -6.98 11.29 30.81
C ILE A 71 -7.64 9.92 31.09
N ALA A 72 -7.41 9.36 32.28
CA ALA A 72 -8.00 8.10 32.69
C ALA A 72 -9.55 8.16 32.76
N VAL A 73 -10.09 9.31 33.13
CA VAL A 73 -11.55 9.57 33.13
C VAL A 73 -12.04 9.80 31.71
N LEU A 74 -11.39 10.66 30.93
CA LEU A 74 -11.78 11.00 29.55
C LEU A 74 -11.87 9.74 28.67
N ARG A 75 -10.97 8.77 28.87
CA ARG A 75 -10.97 7.48 28.15
C ARG A 75 -12.25 6.66 28.35
N LYS A 76 -13.01 6.89 29.41
CA LYS A 76 -14.25 6.15 29.75
C LYS A 76 -15.51 6.83 29.24
N LEU A 77 -15.40 8.05 28.73
CA LEU A 77 -16.53 8.85 28.27
C LEU A 77 -16.86 8.56 26.80
N THR A 78 -17.98 9.10 26.34
CA THR A 78 -18.44 8.97 24.95
C THR A 78 -17.47 9.63 23.96
N GLN A 79 -17.45 9.15 22.72
CA GLN A 79 -16.55 9.64 21.66
C GLN A 79 -16.73 11.13 21.39
N GLU A 80 -17.98 11.60 21.31
CA GLU A 80 -18.32 13.02 21.12
C GLU A 80 -17.70 13.91 22.22
N THR A 81 -17.80 13.45 23.48
CA THR A 81 -17.18 14.14 24.62
C THR A 81 -15.65 14.11 24.53
N GLN A 82 -15.06 12.97 24.16
CA GLN A 82 -13.63 12.84 23.98
C GLN A 82 -13.09 13.81 22.92
N ILE A 83 -13.80 13.95 21.80
CA ILE A 83 -13.43 14.85 20.70
C ILE A 83 -13.53 16.31 21.16
N SER A 84 -14.66 16.70 21.70
CA SER A 84 -14.89 18.10 22.12
C SER A 84 -13.90 18.56 23.19
N VAL A 85 -13.71 17.75 24.23
CA VAL A 85 -12.81 18.06 25.36
C VAL A 85 -11.33 17.91 24.95
N GLY A 86 -11.02 16.89 24.15
CA GLY A 86 -9.66 16.64 23.65
C GLY A 86 -9.14 17.76 22.73
N GLN A 87 -9.97 18.28 21.85
CA GLN A 87 -9.62 19.45 21.00
C GLN A 87 -9.30 20.67 21.84
N HIS A 88 -10.13 20.97 22.85
CA HIS A 88 -9.89 22.09 23.76
C HIS A 88 -8.59 21.88 24.57
N ALA A 89 -8.39 20.65 25.07
CA ALA A 89 -7.19 20.29 25.81
C ALA A 89 -5.91 20.52 25.01
N ILE A 90 -5.88 20.09 23.74
CA ILE A 90 -4.72 20.31 22.85
C ILE A 90 -4.46 21.80 22.64
N THR A 91 -5.50 22.62 22.46
CA THR A 91 -5.36 24.07 22.29
C THR A 91 -4.72 24.72 23.51
N LEU A 92 -5.11 24.32 24.70
CA LEU A 92 -4.53 24.82 25.96
C LEU A 92 -3.08 24.33 26.16
N LEU A 93 -2.82 23.05 25.88
CA LEU A 93 -1.49 22.44 26.07
C LEU A 93 -0.45 22.98 25.08
N GLN A 94 -0.84 23.49 23.90
CA GLN A 94 0.09 24.10 22.95
C GLN A 94 0.90 25.25 23.56
N SER A 95 0.33 26.01 24.48
CA SER A 95 1.02 27.12 25.19
C SER A 95 2.08 26.61 26.18
N ARG A 96 1.99 25.36 26.64
CA ARG A 96 2.84 24.74 27.67
C ARG A 96 3.49 23.43 27.21
N SER A 97 3.63 23.21 25.90
CA SER A 97 3.98 21.95 25.27
C SER A 97 5.23 21.26 25.84
N THR A 98 6.29 22.02 26.13
CA THR A 98 7.57 21.46 26.60
C THR A 98 7.55 20.80 27.97
N SER A 99 6.54 21.09 28.78
CA SER A 99 6.48 20.65 30.16
C SER A 99 5.53 19.47 30.39
N VAL A 100 4.60 19.23 29.48
CA VAL A 100 3.52 18.21 29.56
C VAL A 100 3.44 17.34 28.31
N GLU A 101 4.58 17.13 27.64
CA GLU A 101 4.66 16.39 26.36
C GLU A 101 4.06 14.98 26.43
N GLU A 102 4.19 14.31 27.57
CA GLU A 102 3.65 12.94 27.72
C GLU A 102 2.14 12.96 27.79
N GLN A 103 1.56 13.89 28.55
CA GLN A 103 0.10 14.06 28.66
C GLN A 103 -0.49 14.55 27.34
N ASP A 104 0.17 15.48 26.64
CA ASP A 104 -0.24 15.92 25.30
C ASP A 104 -0.28 14.74 24.33
N ALA A 105 0.76 13.88 24.32
CA ALA A 105 0.78 12.70 23.47
C ALA A 105 -0.36 11.73 23.78
N GLN A 106 -0.64 11.45 25.05
CA GLN A 106 -1.74 10.57 25.46
C GLN A 106 -3.12 11.11 25.07
N ILE A 107 -3.32 12.43 25.21
CA ILE A 107 -4.58 13.08 24.79
C ILE A 107 -4.73 13.01 23.27
N ARG A 108 -3.67 13.24 22.50
CA ARG A 108 -3.69 13.14 21.04
C ARG A 108 -3.93 11.72 20.56
N GLU A 109 -3.35 10.71 21.22
CA GLU A 109 -3.62 9.30 20.93
C GLU A 109 -5.09 8.96 21.19
N LEU A 110 -5.64 9.38 22.34
CA LEU A 110 -7.03 9.17 22.68
C LEU A 110 -7.99 9.88 21.71
N LEU A 111 -7.65 11.11 21.32
CA LEU A 111 -8.42 11.87 20.34
C LEU A 111 -8.39 11.19 18.95
N ALA A 112 -7.24 10.65 18.57
CA ALA A 112 -7.13 9.90 17.33
C ALA A 112 -7.94 8.61 17.35
N ASP A 113 -8.02 7.90 18.51
CA ASP A 113 -8.88 6.73 18.68
C ASP A 113 -10.38 7.11 18.54
N ALA A 114 -10.78 8.25 19.10
CA ALA A 114 -12.15 8.74 18.99
C ALA A 114 -12.51 9.13 17.55
N TYR A 115 -11.62 9.83 16.84
CA TYR A 115 -11.81 10.15 15.42
C TYR A 115 -11.82 8.91 14.50
N GLU A 116 -10.97 7.91 14.78
CA GLU A 116 -10.97 6.63 14.06
C GLU A 116 -12.34 5.93 14.20
N ALA A 117 -12.90 5.94 15.39
CA ALA A 117 -14.23 5.35 15.66
C ALA A 117 -15.38 6.09 14.95
N GLU A 118 -15.25 7.39 14.71
CA GLU A 118 -16.19 8.19 13.91
C GLU A 118 -15.91 8.15 12.40
N GLY A 119 -14.81 7.52 11.96
CA GLY A 119 -14.41 7.48 10.56
C GLY A 119 -13.78 8.77 10.05
N GLN A 120 -13.37 9.69 10.93
CA GLN A 120 -12.71 10.96 10.59
C GLN A 120 -11.19 10.78 10.53
N TYR A 121 -10.70 10.03 9.55
CA TYR A 121 -9.28 9.62 9.49
C TYR A 121 -8.31 10.78 9.27
N THR A 122 -8.71 11.80 8.50
CA THR A 122 -7.86 12.98 8.27
C THR A 122 -7.57 13.72 9.59
N ASP A 123 -8.56 13.88 10.46
CA ASP A 123 -8.40 14.60 11.72
C ASP A 123 -7.69 13.72 12.76
N ALA A 124 -7.89 12.40 12.72
CA ALA A 124 -7.09 11.44 13.49
C ALA A 124 -5.60 11.53 13.13
N ALA A 125 -5.27 11.58 11.84
CA ALA A 125 -3.89 11.73 11.38
C ALA A 125 -3.27 13.06 11.84
N LYS A 126 -3.99 14.18 11.73
CA LYS A 126 -3.53 15.49 12.21
C LYS A 126 -3.30 15.52 13.72
N ALA A 127 -4.18 14.89 14.50
CA ALA A 127 -4.00 14.78 15.94
C ALA A 127 -2.69 14.08 16.29
N LEU A 128 -2.39 12.94 15.66
CA LEU A 128 -1.14 12.19 15.87
C LEU A 128 0.11 12.91 15.36
N GLN A 129 0.01 13.66 14.26
CA GLN A 129 1.14 14.45 13.74
C GLN A 129 1.63 15.52 14.69
N GLY A 130 0.74 16.04 15.52
CA GLY A 130 1.08 17.04 16.55
C GLY A 130 1.89 16.49 17.71
N ILE A 131 2.11 15.17 17.81
CA ILE A 131 2.92 14.58 18.88
C ILE A 131 4.41 14.89 18.67
N HIS A 132 5.02 15.53 19.63
CA HIS A 132 6.45 15.81 19.60
C HIS A 132 7.25 14.55 19.90
N ILE A 133 7.95 14.03 18.87
CA ILE A 133 8.69 12.76 18.91
C ILE A 133 10.17 13.01 19.23
N ASP A 134 10.74 14.09 18.71
CA ASP A 134 12.16 14.42 18.82
C ASP A 134 12.37 15.57 19.83
N SER A 135 12.04 15.29 21.08
CA SER A 135 12.23 16.22 22.18
C SER A 135 13.43 15.80 23.03
N SER A 136 14.17 16.80 23.55
CA SER A 136 15.26 16.56 24.51
C SER A 136 14.76 16.03 25.88
N GLN A 137 13.47 16.20 26.15
CA GLN A 137 12.82 15.79 27.39
C GLN A 137 12.22 14.38 27.34
N ARG A 138 11.88 13.90 26.15
CA ARG A 138 11.24 12.60 25.94
C ARG A 138 12.02 11.77 24.92
N LEU A 139 12.72 10.76 25.40
CA LEU A 139 13.38 9.76 24.54
C LEU A 139 12.33 8.73 24.08
N VAL A 140 11.79 8.92 22.90
CA VAL A 140 10.86 7.96 22.27
C VAL A 140 11.68 6.88 21.58
N SER A 141 11.40 5.59 21.86
CA SER A 141 12.06 4.48 21.17
C SER A 141 11.69 4.45 19.68
N ASP A 142 12.62 3.98 18.84
CA ASP A 142 12.38 3.87 17.40
C ASP A 142 11.17 3.00 17.10
N ALA A 143 10.93 1.94 17.88
CA ALA A 143 9.74 1.11 17.75
C ALA A 143 8.43 1.88 17.99
N ALA A 144 8.41 2.78 18.98
CA ALA A 144 7.24 3.62 19.25
C ALA A 144 7.04 4.67 18.14
N LYS A 145 8.13 5.25 17.61
CA LYS A 145 8.07 6.15 16.44
C LYS A 145 7.47 5.44 15.22
N VAL A 146 7.95 4.23 14.92
CA VAL A 146 7.46 3.42 13.80
C VAL A 146 5.97 3.11 13.98
N ARG A 147 5.55 2.70 15.18
CA ARG A 147 4.14 2.40 15.47
C ARG A 147 3.24 3.61 15.23
N LEU A 148 3.66 4.78 15.71
CA LEU A 148 2.93 6.03 15.51
C LEU A 148 2.85 6.39 14.01
N TRP A 149 3.96 6.36 13.28
CA TRP A 149 3.97 6.72 11.86
C TRP A 149 3.22 5.71 10.99
N ILE A 150 3.28 4.41 11.28
CA ILE A 150 2.46 3.41 10.58
C ILE A 150 0.97 3.70 10.78
N ARG A 151 0.56 4.11 11.99
CA ARG A 151 -0.84 4.46 12.27
C ARG A 151 -1.27 5.70 11.46
N ILE A 152 -0.43 6.72 11.39
CA ILE A 152 -0.67 7.92 10.55
C ILE A 152 -0.77 7.52 9.07
N VAL A 153 0.13 6.66 8.57
CA VAL A 153 0.09 6.16 7.19
C VAL A 153 -1.22 5.44 6.90
N ARG A 154 -1.70 4.59 7.82
CA ARG A 154 -3.00 3.91 7.66
C ARG A 154 -4.14 4.90 7.52
N TYR A 155 -4.22 5.92 8.37
CA TYR A 155 -5.27 6.93 8.30
C TYR A 155 -5.28 7.68 6.97
N TYR A 156 -4.11 8.10 6.47
CA TYR A 156 -4.03 8.74 5.17
C TYR A 156 -4.41 7.81 4.01
N LEU A 157 -4.12 6.50 4.14
CA LEU A 157 -4.51 5.52 3.12
C LEU A 157 -6.02 5.21 3.13
N GLU A 158 -6.72 5.38 4.24
CA GLU A 158 -8.19 5.28 4.27
C GLU A 158 -8.87 6.49 3.59
N GLU A 159 -8.20 7.65 3.54
CA GLU A 159 -8.66 8.87 2.85
C GLU A 159 -8.09 9.00 1.42
N ASP A 160 -7.43 7.96 0.90
CA ASP A 160 -6.76 7.96 -0.41
C ASP A 160 -5.67 9.05 -0.59
N ASP A 161 -5.21 9.70 0.50
CA ASP A 161 -4.07 10.64 0.45
C ASP A 161 -2.73 9.89 0.47
N THR A 162 -2.37 9.39 -0.69
CA THR A 162 -1.12 8.63 -0.89
C THR A 162 0.14 9.51 -0.75
N THR A 163 0.02 10.81 -0.95
CA THR A 163 1.15 11.75 -0.88
C THR A 163 1.60 11.93 0.56
N SER A 164 0.67 12.24 1.46
CA SER A 164 0.94 12.36 2.88
C SER A 164 1.37 11.02 3.49
N ALA A 165 0.72 9.94 3.10
CA ALA A 165 1.08 8.58 3.53
C ALA A 165 2.54 8.24 3.19
N GLU A 166 2.99 8.53 1.96
CA GLU A 166 4.37 8.26 1.55
C GLU A 166 5.40 9.10 2.31
N ALA A 167 5.09 10.35 2.63
CA ALA A 167 5.99 11.19 3.40
C ALA A 167 6.33 10.54 4.75
N PHE A 168 5.33 9.98 5.45
CA PHE A 168 5.55 9.26 6.71
C PHE A 168 6.22 7.89 6.52
N LEU A 169 5.87 7.17 5.45
CA LEU A 169 6.54 5.91 5.12
C LEU A 169 8.04 6.13 4.88
N ASN A 170 8.42 7.20 4.20
CA ASN A 170 9.82 7.55 3.96
C ASN A 170 10.56 7.94 5.26
N ARG A 171 9.87 8.55 6.24
CA ARG A 171 10.45 8.77 7.58
C ARG A 171 10.82 7.45 8.26
N ILE A 172 9.97 6.42 8.14
CA ILE A 172 10.24 5.08 8.68
C ILE A 172 11.45 4.45 7.99
N LYS A 173 11.56 4.54 6.66
CA LYS A 173 12.70 4.00 5.89
C LYS A 173 14.04 4.63 6.26
N ASN A 174 14.03 5.89 6.70
CA ASN A 174 15.23 6.64 7.07
C ASN A 174 15.67 6.39 8.52
N LEU A 175 14.94 5.60 9.30
CA LEU A 175 15.39 5.23 10.64
C LEU A 175 16.58 4.27 10.57
N PRO A 176 17.61 4.49 11.41
CA PRO A 176 18.81 3.65 11.44
C PRO A 176 18.53 2.24 11.97
N SER A 177 17.54 2.07 12.82
CA SER A 177 17.16 0.78 13.39
C SER A 177 16.23 0.01 12.48
N LYS A 178 16.48 -1.29 12.36
CA LYS A 178 15.57 -2.19 11.65
C LYS A 178 14.31 -2.44 12.49
N ILE A 179 13.17 -2.50 11.82
CA ILE A 179 11.91 -2.91 12.47
C ILE A 179 12.05 -4.36 12.90
N GLU A 180 12.14 -4.61 14.21
CA GLU A 180 12.28 -5.98 14.76
C GLU A 180 10.92 -6.65 14.92
N ASP A 181 9.90 -5.88 15.25
CA ASP A 181 8.53 -6.36 15.42
C ASP A 181 7.95 -6.85 14.09
N HIS A 182 7.56 -8.13 14.06
CA HIS A 182 7.05 -8.78 12.87
C HIS A 182 5.73 -8.16 12.39
N GLU A 183 4.84 -7.81 13.30
CA GLU A 183 3.56 -7.18 13.02
C GLU A 183 3.74 -5.79 12.40
N LEU A 184 4.58 -4.95 12.99
CA LEU A 184 4.89 -3.63 12.44
C LEU A 184 5.55 -3.71 11.06
N LYS A 185 6.42 -4.69 10.85
CA LYS A 185 7.03 -4.95 9.53
C LYS A 185 6.00 -5.33 8.48
N LEU A 186 5.01 -6.13 8.87
CA LEU A 186 3.91 -6.52 7.99
C LEU A 186 3.03 -5.32 7.61
N HIS A 187 2.61 -4.54 8.59
CA HIS A 187 1.85 -3.31 8.37
C HIS A 187 2.60 -2.32 7.48
N PHE A 188 3.91 -2.18 7.70
CA PHE A 188 4.76 -1.35 6.86
C PHE A 188 4.76 -1.83 5.40
N LYS A 189 4.96 -3.13 5.14
CA LYS A 189 4.95 -3.71 3.79
C LYS A 189 3.58 -3.58 3.11
N LEU A 190 2.49 -3.82 3.85
CA LEU A 190 1.14 -3.66 3.32
C LEU A 190 0.86 -2.20 2.93
N SER A 191 1.23 -1.25 3.80
CA SER A 191 1.11 0.17 3.50
C SER A 191 1.95 0.58 2.29
N GLN A 192 3.17 0.05 2.17
CA GLN A 192 4.02 0.27 1.00
C GLN A 192 3.38 -0.26 -0.28
N ALA A 193 2.81 -1.47 -0.25
CA ALA A 193 2.12 -2.07 -1.39
C ALA A 193 0.91 -1.21 -1.83
N ARG A 194 0.08 -0.74 -0.88
CA ARG A 194 -1.06 0.15 -1.16
C ARG A 194 -0.62 1.48 -1.80
N ILE A 195 0.46 2.09 -1.31
CA ILE A 195 0.99 3.34 -1.89
C ILE A 195 1.52 3.10 -3.32
N LEU A 196 2.23 1.99 -3.54
CA LEU A 196 2.74 1.64 -4.87
C LEU A 196 1.60 1.39 -5.87
N ASP A 197 0.54 0.70 -5.44
CA ASP A 197 -0.67 0.45 -6.23
C ASP A 197 -1.37 1.77 -6.61
N ALA A 198 -1.64 2.63 -5.65
CA ALA A 198 -2.25 3.93 -5.90
C ALA A 198 -1.40 4.83 -6.83
N ARG A 199 -0.07 4.70 -6.78
CA ARG A 199 0.87 5.36 -7.70
C ARG A 199 1.05 4.66 -9.04
N ARG A 200 0.27 3.63 -9.32
CA ARG A 200 0.33 2.84 -10.55
C ARG A 200 1.68 2.16 -10.80
N ARG A 201 2.48 1.95 -9.75
CA ARG A 201 3.69 1.12 -9.81
C ARG A 201 3.33 -0.35 -9.60
N PHE A 202 2.52 -0.87 -10.49
CA PHE A 202 1.84 -2.17 -10.32
C PHE A 202 2.78 -3.36 -10.17
N LEU A 203 3.93 -3.37 -10.86
CA LEU A 203 4.92 -4.46 -10.72
C LEU A 203 5.48 -4.53 -9.30
N ASP A 204 5.88 -3.38 -8.76
CA ASP A 204 6.43 -3.31 -7.41
C ASP A 204 5.34 -3.59 -6.37
N ALA A 205 4.11 -3.05 -6.59
CA ALA A 205 2.97 -3.32 -5.73
C ALA A 205 2.63 -4.83 -5.69
N SER A 206 2.58 -5.48 -6.84
CA SER A 206 2.33 -6.93 -6.93
C SER A 206 3.35 -7.75 -6.15
N GLN A 207 4.64 -7.39 -6.26
CA GLN A 207 5.70 -8.08 -5.52
C GLN A 207 5.55 -7.90 -4.00
N GLU A 208 5.23 -6.69 -3.53
CA GLU A 208 5.04 -6.44 -2.10
C GLU A 208 3.76 -7.11 -1.56
N TYR A 209 2.65 -7.08 -2.30
CA TYR A 209 1.44 -7.82 -1.91
C TYR A 209 1.70 -9.34 -1.86
N PHE A 210 2.45 -9.88 -2.82
CA PHE A 210 2.84 -11.28 -2.81
C PHE A 210 3.71 -11.61 -1.59
N ASN A 211 4.69 -10.75 -1.24
CA ASN A 211 5.49 -10.92 -0.04
C ASN A 211 4.63 -10.92 1.24
N VAL A 212 3.60 -10.06 1.31
CA VAL A 212 2.63 -10.04 2.42
C VAL A 212 1.83 -11.34 2.49
N SER A 213 1.38 -11.87 1.34
CA SER A 213 0.62 -13.13 1.30
C SER A 213 1.40 -14.35 1.79
N LEU A 214 2.75 -14.29 1.78
CA LEU A 214 3.63 -15.35 2.28
C LEU A 214 3.96 -15.21 3.77
N ALA A 215 3.57 -14.10 4.41
CA ALA A 215 3.94 -13.85 5.80
C ALA A 215 3.30 -14.86 6.75
N ALA A 216 4.13 -15.46 7.60
CA ALA A 216 3.66 -16.33 8.67
C ALA A 216 3.00 -15.50 9.79
N GLY A 217 1.87 -15.96 10.34
CA GLY A 217 1.15 -15.26 11.41
C GLY A 217 0.01 -14.35 10.95
N VAL A 218 -0.22 -14.24 9.64
CA VAL A 218 -1.40 -13.59 9.07
C VAL A 218 -2.49 -14.64 8.85
N ASP A 219 -3.74 -14.25 9.11
CA ASP A 219 -4.88 -15.13 8.87
C ASP A 219 -4.95 -15.55 7.39
N GLU A 220 -5.42 -16.77 7.13
CA GLU A 220 -5.44 -17.33 5.78
C GLU A 220 -6.29 -16.46 4.82
N GLN A 221 -7.40 -15.92 5.30
CA GLN A 221 -8.25 -15.06 4.51
C GLN A 221 -7.54 -13.77 4.09
N ASP A 222 -6.81 -13.13 4.98
CA ASP A 222 -6.04 -11.91 4.69
C ASP A 222 -4.89 -12.20 3.74
N ARG A 223 -4.26 -13.38 3.86
CA ARG A 223 -3.22 -13.84 2.91
C ARG A 223 -3.77 -14.05 1.52
N LEU A 224 -4.98 -14.61 1.38
CA LEU A 224 -5.65 -14.76 0.09
C LEU A 224 -6.06 -13.40 -0.49
N GLN A 225 -6.53 -12.46 0.32
CA GLN A 225 -6.82 -11.10 -0.13
C GLN A 225 -5.57 -10.39 -0.64
N ALA A 226 -4.44 -10.52 0.06
CA ALA A 226 -3.16 -9.98 -0.39
C ALA A 226 -2.71 -10.62 -1.71
N LEU A 227 -2.90 -11.95 -1.87
CA LEU A 227 -2.62 -12.65 -3.11
C LEU A 227 -3.52 -12.17 -4.26
N ALA A 228 -4.81 -11.98 -4.01
CA ALA A 228 -5.74 -11.40 -4.97
C ALA A 228 -5.31 -9.99 -5.42
N ALA A 229 -4.89 -9.15 -4.47
CA ALA A 229 -4.35 -7.82 -4.76
C ALA A 229 -3.06 -7.90 -5.60
N ALA A 230 -2.17 -8.86 -5.31
CA ALA A 230 -0.96 -9.09 -6.10
C ALA A 230 -1.30 -9.47 -7.54
N ILE A 231 -2.30 -10.34 -7.76
CA ILE A 231 -2.75 -10.74 -9.09
C ILE A 231 -3.35 -9.53 -9.82
N ARG A 232 -4.24 -8.74 -9.18
CA ARG A 232 -4.83 -7.54 -9.80
C ARG A 232 -3.74 -6.56 -10.26
N CYS A 233 -2.76 -6.29 -9.42
CA CYS A 233 -1.64 -5.43 -9.80
C CYS A 233 -0.80 -6.03 -10.94
N ALA A 234 -0.54 -7.34 -10.95
CA ALA A 234 0.20 -8.00 -12.03
C ALA A 234 -0.53 -7.92 -13.38
N VAL A 235 -1.84 -8.03 -13.38
CA VAL A 235 -2.70 -7.88 -14.58
C VAL A 235 -2.64 -6.46 -15.13
N LEU A 236 -2.70 -5.45 -14.27
CA LEU A 236 -2.67 -4.03 -14.64
C LEU A 236 -1.28 -3.53 -15.06
N ALA A 237 -0.24 -4.31 -14.78
CA ALA A 237 1.12 -3.93 -15.12
C ALA A 237 1.36 -3.92 -16.63
N PRO A 238 2.26 -3.04 -17.15
CA PRO A 238 2.61 -3.02 -18.57
C PRO A 238 3.15 -4.36 -19.05
N ALA A 239 2.81 -4.75 -20.28
CA ALA A 239 3.33 -5.98 -20.87
C ALA A 239 4.86 -5.94 -20.98
N GLY A 240 5.52 -7.03 -20.59
CA GLY A 240 6.97 -7.12 -20.65
C GLY A 240 7.53 -8.30 -19.85
N PRO A 241 8.86 -8.51 -19.91
CA PRO A 241 9.48 -9.69 -19.30
C PRO A 241 9.38 -9.71 -17.77
N GLN A 242 9.31 -8.54 -17.13
CA GLN A 242 9.14 -8.46 -15.68
C GLN A 242 7.73 -8.91 -15.26
N ARG A 243 6.68 -8.45 -15.99
CA ARG A 243 5.30 -8.92 -15.77
C ARG A 243 5.19 -10.44 -15.96
N SER A 244 5.78 -10.98 -17.03
CA SER A 244 5.73 -12.42 -17.30
C SER A 244 6.36 -13.24 -16.16
N ARG A 245 7.45 -12.77 -15.55
CA ARG A 245 8.05 -13.43 -14.38
C ARG A 245 7.14 -13.41 -13.16
N ILE A 246 6.51 -12.27 -12.89
CA ILE A 246 5.58 -12.15 -11.75
C ILE A 246 4.35 -13.03 -11.98
N LEU A 247 3.75 -13.01 -13.19
CA LEU A 247 2.62 -13.87 -13.54
C LEU A 247 2.99 -15.36 -13.39
N ALA A 248 4.20 -15.76 -13.80
CA ALA A 248 4.69 -17.13 -13.62
C ALA A 248 4.83 -17.51 -12.14
N THR A 249 5.29 -16.59 -11.29
CA THR A 249 5.41 -16.82 -9.85
C THR A 249 4.05 -16.97 -9.20
N LEU A 250 3.10 -16.09 -9.54
CA LEU A 250 1.73 -16.13 -9.02
C LEU A 250 0.97 -17.38 -9.52
N TYR A 251 1.14 -17.78 -10.78
CA TYR A 251 0.50 -18.96 -11.35
C TYR A 251 0.98 -20.27 -10.71
N LYS A 252 2.25 -20.34 -10.31
CA LYS A 252 2.83 -21.51 -9.64
C LYS A 252 2.46 -21.65 -8.18
N ASP A 253 1.85 -20.64 -7.57
CA ASP A 253 1.37 -20.71 -6.19
C ASP A 253 0.02 -21.44 -6.16
N ASP A 254 -0.01 -22.61 -5.49
CA ASP A 254 -1.21 -23.45 -5.40
C ASP A 254 -2.43 -22.70 -4.82
N ARG A 255 -2.20 -21.70 -3.96
CA ARG A 255 -3.26 -20.87 -3.34
C ARG A 255 -3.97 -19.98 -4.36
N SER A 256 -3.31 -19.66 -5.48
CA SER A 256 -3.90 -18.82 -6.53
C SER A 256 -5.16 -19.42 -7.13
N THR A 257 -5.28 -20.76 -7.15
CA THR A 257 -6.49 -21.46 -7.64
C THR A 257 -7.73 -21.18 -6.78
N SER A 258 -7.53 -20.79 -5.52
CA SER A 258 -8.62 -20.46 -4.58
C SER A 258 -9.10 -19.01 -4.70
N VAL A 259 -8.45 -18.21 -5.52
CA VAL A 259 -8.76 -16.79 -5.70
C VAL A 259 -9.55 -16.59 -6.99
N ASP A 260 -10.55 -15.74 -6.95
CA ASP A 260 -11.45 -15.46 -8.08
C ASP A 260 -10.72 -14.86 -9.31
N GLU A 261 -9.59 -14.21 -9.11
CA GLU A 261 -8.76 -13.63 -10.16
C GLU A 261 -7.94 -14.68 -10.93
N PHE A 262 -7.98 -15.96 -10.53
CA PHE A 262 -7.18 -17.02 -11.15
C PHE A 262 -7.48 -17.19 -12.65
N ALA A 263 -8.73 -17.08 -13.05
CA ALA A 263 -9.13 -17.27 -14.45
C ALA A 263 -8.43 -16.29 -15.41
N ILE A 264 -8.29 -15.01 -15.01
CA ILE A 264 -7.58 -14.02 -15.81
C ILE A 264 -6.06 -14.18 -15.70
N LEU A 265 -5.55 -14.57 -14.53
CA LEU A 265 -4.13 -14.89 -14.31
C LEU A 265 -3.68 -16.03 -15.24
N GLU A 266 -4.45 -17.13 -15.30
CA GLU A 266 -4.15 -18.28 -16.15
C GLU A 266 -4.09 -17.87 -17.62
N LYS A 267 -5.07 -17.13 -18.11
CA LYS A 267 -5.11 -16.69 -19.51
C LYS A 267 -3.93 -15.79 -19.84
N MET A 268 -3.60 -14.85 -18.95
CA MET A 268 -2.47 -13.96 -19.16
C MET A 268 -1.12 -14.67 -19.09
N PHE A 269 -0.98 -15.66 -18.21
CA PHE A 269 0.23 -16.47 -18.12
C PHE A 269 0.41 -17.37 -19.35
N LEU A 270 -0.68 -17.94 -19.86
CA LEU A 270 -0.67 -18.78 -21.08
C LEU A 270 -0.71 -17.98 -22.38
N ASP A 271 -0.59 -16.66 -22.33
CA ASP A 271 -0.65 -15.75 -23.47
C ASP A 271 -1.91 -15.94 -24.34
N ARG A 272 -3.06 -16.23 -23.70
CA ARG A 272 -4.35 -16.33 -24.38
C ARG A 272 -5.01 -14.97 -24.48
N LEU A 273 -5.78 -14.77 -25.55
CA LEU A 273 -6.57 -13.55 -25.72
C LEU A 273 -7.63 -13.42 -24.64
N LEU A 274 -7.79 -12.20 -24.12
CA LEU A 274 -8.81 -11.85 -23.15
C LEU A 274 -10.05 -11.34 -23.87
N ASN A 275 -11.21 -11.90 -23.53
CA ASN A 275 -12.49 -11.49 -24.09
C ASN A 275 -13.06 -10.28 -23.34
N PRO A 276 -13.85 -9.41 -24.01
CA PRO A 276 -14.45 -8.23 -23.37
C PRO A 276 -15.31 -8.56 -22.13
N GLU A 277 -16.03 -9.67 -22.14
CA GLU A 277 -16.89 -10.10 -21.02
C GLU A 277 -16.07 -10.43 -19.78
N GLU A 278 -14.93 -11.09 -19.94
CA GLU A 278 -14.01 -11.43 -18.84
C GLU A 278 -13.33 -10.19 -18.27
N VAL A 279 -12.95 -9.27 -19.16
CA VAL A 279 -12.38 -7.97 -18.76
C VAL A 279 -13.41 -7.16 -17.97
N ALA A 280 -14.69 -7.14 -18.41
CA ALA A 280 -15.76 -6.46 -17.70
C ALA A 280 -16.03 -7.08 -16.32
N ALA A 281 -16.02 -8.41 -16.21
CA ALA A 281 -16.15 -9.12 -14.93
C ALA A 281 -14.98 -8.82 -13.98
N PHE A 282 -13.77 -8.74 -14.50
CA PHE A 282 -12.58 -8.37 -13.73
C PHE A 282 -12.61 -6.91 -13.30
N ALA A 283 -13.09 -5.99 -14.16
CA ALA A 283 -13.19 -4.57 -13.83
C ALA A 283 -14.07 -4.29 -12.59
N GLN A 284 -15.11 -5.10 -12.36
CA GLN A 284 -15.97 -4.97 -11.18
C GLN A 284 -15.25 -5.24 -9.85
N ARG A 285 -14.09 -5.87 -9.89
CA ARG A 285 -13.29 -6.22 -8.70
C ARG A 285 -12.14 -5.24 -8.47
N LEU A 286 -11.95 -4.28 -9.36
CA LEU A 286 -10.89 -3.30 -9.28
C LEU A 286 -11.31 -2.09 -8.44
N ALA A 287 -10.33 -1.51 -7.74
CA ALA A 287 -10.53 -0.28 -7.01
C ALA A 287 -10.65 0.94 -7.97
N PRO A 288 -11.32 2.02 -7.57
CA PRO A 288 -11.53 3.20 -8.42
C PRO A 288 -10.23 3.77 -9.02
N HIS A 289 -9.14 3.80 -8.28
CA HIS A 289 -7.84 4.31 -8.74
C HIS A 289 -7.22 3.41 -9.85
N GLN A 290 -7.55 2.11 -9.85
CA GLN A 290 -7.08 1.13 -10.84
C GLN A 290 -7.87 1.24 -12.17
N LEU A 291 -9.10 1.77 -12.12
CA LEU A 291 -9.95 2.07 -13.28
C LEU A 291 -9.78 3.51 -13.79
N ALA A 292 -8.91 4.29 -13.18
CA ALA A 292 -8.74 5.69 -13.55
C ALA A 292 -8.30 5.84 -15.01
N VAL A 293 -8.89 6.84 -15.67
CA VAL A 293 -8.61 7.17 -17.07
C VAL A 293 -7.20 7.75 -17.20
N THR A 294 -6.48 7.33 -18.24
CA THR A 294 -5.18 7.89 -18.62
C THR A 294 -5.35 9.11 -19.53
N ALA A 295 -4.26 9.82 -19.82
CA ALA A 295 -4.29 11.00 -20.70
C ALA A 295 -4.83 10.68 -22.11
N ASP A 296 -4.71 9.42 -22.54
CA ASP A 296 -5.17 8.93 -23.85
C ASP A 296 -6.69 8.63 -23.88
N GLY A 297 -7.42 8.89 -22.80
CA GLY A 297 -8.86 8.62 -22.69
C GLY A 297 -9.23 7.14 -22.44
N SER A 298 -8.26 6.23 -22.39
CA SER A 298 -8.45 4.82 -22.04
C SER A 298 -8.23 4.59 -20.55
N THR A 299 -8.84 3.55 -19.99
CA THR A 299 -8.52 3.16 -18.61
C THR A 299 -7.16 2.44 -18.53
N VAL A 300 -6.58 2.38 -17.34
CA VAL A 300 -5.35 1.60 -17.11
C VAL A 300 -5.57 0.13 -17.47
N LEU A 301 -6.75 -0.40 -17.17
CA LEU A 301 -7.12 -1.77 -17.51
C LEU A 301 -7.19 -1.99 -19.03
N ASP A 302 -7.88 -1.10 -19.77
CA ASP A 302 -7.98 -1.21 -21.23
C ASP A 302 -6.60 -1.27 -21.88
N LYS A 303 -5.70 -0.39 -21.43
CA LYS A 303 -4.32 -0.36 -21.92
C LYS A 303 -3.58 -1.67 -21.64
N ALA A 304 -3.69 -2.20 -20.42
CA ALA A 304 -3.03 -3.44 -20.02
C ALA A 304 -3.56 -4.65 -20.81
N VAL A 305 -4.87 -4.67 -21.10
CA VAL A 305 -5.54 -5.71 -21.93
C VAL A 305 -5.11 -5.61 -23.38
N VAL A 306 -5.13 -4.41 -23.97
CA VAL A 306 -4.70 -4.19 -25.36
C VAL A 306 -3.24 -4.60 -25.55
N GLU A 307 -2.35 -4.18 -24.65
CA GLU A 307 -0.93 -4.58 -24.68
C GLU A 307 -0.75 -6.11 -24.52
N HIS A 308 -1.56 -6.75 -23.67
CA HIS A 308 -1.53 -8.20 -23.51
C HIS A 308 -2.01 -8.92 -24.76
N ASN A 309 -3.18 -8.54 -25.29
CA ASN A 309 -3.74 -9.14 -26.49
C ASN A 309 -2.82 -8.94 -27.70
N LEU A 310 -2.12 -7.82 -27.79
CA LEU A 310 -1.13 -7.58 -28.83
C LEU A 310 0.06 -8.55 -28.71
N VAL A 311 0.59 -8.77 -27.49
CA VAL A 311 1.64 -9.78 -27.27
C VAL A 311 1.13 -11.19 -27.57
N ALA A 312 -0.11 -11.51 -27.21
CA ALA A 312 -0.72 -12.79 -27.53
C ALA A 312 -0.88 -12.98 -29.06
N ALA A 313 -1.36 -11.95 -29.76
CA ALA A 313 -1.46 -11.95 -31.23
C ALA A 313 -0.10 -12.16 -31.92
N SER A 314 0.97 -11.53 -31.39
CA SER A 314 2.34 -11.72 -31.94
C SER A 314 2.88 -13.16 -31.83
N LYS A 315 2.28 -13.99 -30.98
CA LYS A 315 2.63 -15.43 -30.89
C LYS A 315 1.78 -16.32 -31.80
N LEU A 316 0.63 -15.81 -32.24
CA LEU A 316 -0.30 -16.54 -33.09
C LEU A 316 -0.08 -16.26 -34.57
N TYR A 317 0.34 -15.04 -34.91
CA TYR A 317 0.48 -14.55 -36.29
C TYR A 317 1.92 -14.20 -36.60
N GLU A 318 2.40 -14.49 -37.78
CA GLU A 318 3.68 -14.00 -38.32
C GLU A 318 3.52 -12.57 -38.89
N ASN A 319 2.37 -12.30 -39.48
CA ASN A 319 1.96 -10.99 -39.95
C ASN A 319 0.43 -10.82 -39.82
N ILE A 320 -0.01 -9.59 -39.71
CA ILE A 320 -1.41 -9.24 -39.60
C ILE A 320 -1.66 -7.84 -40.15
N THR A 321 -2.80 -7.60 -40.77
CA THR A 321 -3.20 -6.25 -41.17
C THR A 321 -3.59 -5.43 -39.94
N THR A 322 -3.34 -4.13 -39.99
CA THR A 322 -3.69 -3.19 -38.89
C THR A 322 -5.16 -3.23 -38.54
N ASP A 323 -6.05 -3.35 -39.54
CA ASP A 323 -7.49 -3.43 -39.34
C ASP A 323 -7.92 -4.75 -38.67
N ALA A 324 -7.35 -5.89 -39.08
CA ALA A 324 -7.63 -7.17 -38.44
C ALA A 324 -7.11 -7.19 -36.99
N LEU A 325 -5.96 -6.61 -36.76
CA LEU A 325 -5.43 -6.44 -35.39
C LEU A 325 -6.34 -5.56 -34.55
N GLY A 326 -6.79 -4.40 -35.08
CA GLY A 326 -7.75 -3.53 -34.41
C GLY A 326 -9.02 -4.23 -33.96
N ALA A 327 -9.55 -5.12 -34.82
CA ALA A 327 -10.71 -5.95 -34.51
C ALA A 327 -10.41 -6.98 -33.38
N ILE A 328 -9.27 -7.66 -33.44
CA ILE A 328 -8.84 -8.61 -32.37
C ILE A 328 -8.63 -7.91 -31.03
N LEU A 329 -8.07 -6.70 -31.05
CA LEU A 329 -7.85 -5.90 -29.84
C LEU A 329 -9.13 -5.27 -29.29
N GLY A 330 -10.26 -5.37 -30.03
CA GLY A 330 -11.54 -4.76 -29.64
C GLY A 330 -11.53 -3.25 -29.68
N LEU A 331 -10.61 -2.65 -30.45
CA LEU A 331 -10.51 -1.20 -30.57
C LEU A 331 -11.63 -0.64 -31.43
N GLN A 332 -12.15 0.51 -31.00
CA GLN A 332 -13.14 1.26 -31.78
C GLN A 332 -12.54 2.56 -32.32
N GLY A 333 -12.90 2.91 -33.54
CA GLY A 333 -12.54 4.23 -34.09
C GLY A 333 -13.11 5.33 -33.20
N SER A 334 -12.37 6.40 -32.99
CA SER A 334 -12.84 7.60 -32.30
C SER A 334 -12.22 8.84 -32.92
N GLY A 335 -13.03 9.84 -33.23
CA GLY A 335 -12.57 11.04 -33.89
C GLY A 335 -12.01 10.75 -35.28
N ASP A 336 -10.81 11.22 -35.55
CA ASP A 336 -10.13 11.08 -36.84
C ASP A 336 -9.36 9.74 -37.01
N PHE A 337 -9.32 8.90 -35.95
CA PHE A 337 -8.55 7.66 -35.97
C PHE A 337 -9.44 6.41 -36.14
N THR A 338 -9.04 5.54 -37.08
CA THR A 338 -9.62 4.22 -37.27
C THR A 338 -9.15 3.23 -36.19
N ALA A 339 -9.83 2.07 -36.08
CA ALA A 339 -9.38 1.00 -35.18
C ALA A 339 -7.99 0.46 -35.55
N GLY A 340 -7.69 0.39 -36.85
CA GLY A 340 -6.40 -0.03 -37.40
C GLY A 340 -5.26 0.92 -37.05
N GLU A 341 -5.46 2.24 -37.21
CA GLU A 341 -4.46 3.25 -36.85
C GLU A 341 -4.16 3.25 -35.35
N LYS A 342 -5.15 3.02 -34.50
CA LYS A 342 -4.92 2.86 -33.07
C LYS A 342 -4.12 1.60 -32.77
N ALA A 343 -4.43 0.49 -33.43
CA ALA A 343 -3.68 -0.76 -33.25
C ALA A 343 -2.22 -0.61 -33.68
N GLU A 344 -1.97 0.12 -34.77
CA GLU A 344 -0.65 0.48 -35.27
C GLU A 344 0.11 1.32 -34.24
N ASP A 345 -0.51 2.36 -33.68
CA ASP A 345 0.11 3.21 -32.65
C ASP A 345 0.50 2.42 -31.38
N TYR A 346 -0.37 1.52 -30.91
CA TYR A 346 -0.02 0.62 -29.82
C TYR A 346 1.15 -0.30 -30.16
N ALA A 347 1.15 -0.89 -31.36
CA ALA A 347 2.24 -1.76 -31.83
C ALA A 347 3.55 -0.98 -31.96
N ALA A 348 3.54 0.22 -32.56
CA ALA A 348 4.70 1.07 -32.74
C ALA A 348 5.32 1.43 -31.38
N ARG A 349 4.50 1.90 -30.44
CA ARG A 349 5.00 2.23 -29.07
C ARG A 349 5.62 1.02 -28.36
N MET A 350 5.04 -0.17 -28.52
CA MET A 350 5.58 -1.38 -27.90
C MET A 350 6.88 -1.86 -28.59
N VAL A 351 7.03 -1.65 -29.88
CA VAL A 351 8.26 -1.94 -30.63
C VAL A 351 9.36 -0.97 -30.23
N GLU A 352 9.08 0.34 -30.17
CA GLU A 352 10.04 1.37 -29.71
C GLU A 352 10.54 1.09 -28.30
N GLN A 353 9.66 0.64 -27.41
CA GLN A 353 10.00 0.30 -26.02
C GLN A 353 10.71 -1.07 -25.89
N GLY A 354 10.91 -1.80 -26.99
CA GLY A 354 11.50 -3.13 -26.98
C GLY A 354 10.66 -4.21 -26.28
N ARG A 355 9.35 -3.96 -26.09
CA ARG A 355 8.41 -4.90 -25.46
C ARG A 355 7.75 -5.84 -26.46
N LEU A 356 7.76 -5.47 -27.74
CA LEU A 356 7.32 -6.25 -28.89
C LEU A 356 8.44 -6.26 -29.92
N LYS A 357 8.66 -7.40 -30.57
CA LYS A 357 9.60 -7.52 -31.67
C LYS A 357 8.83 -7.60 -32.98
N GLY A 358 9.16 -6.75 -33.92
CA GLY A 358 8.49 -6.71 -35.21
C GLY A 358 8.79 -5.43 -35.98
N SER A 359 8.24 -5.34 -37.18
CA SER A 359 8.30 -4.17 -38.06
C SER A 359 6.90 -3.84 -38.58
N ILE A 360 6.66 -2.58 -38.88
CA ILE A 360 5.38 -2.08 -39.37
C ILE A 360 5.59 -1.54 -40.78
N ASP A 361 4.82 -2.07 -41.73
CA ASP A 361 4.70 -1.53 -43.09
C ASP A 361 3.44 -0.66 -43.13
N GLN A 362 3.65 0.66 -43.09
CA GLN A 362 2.56 1.63 -43.09
C GLN A 362 1.89 1.77 -44.48
N ILE A 363 2.63 1.42 -45.56
CA ILE A 363 2.08 1.53 -46.94
C ILE A 363 1.05 0.44 -47.17
N ASP A 364 1.38 -0.79 -46.81
CA ASP A 364 0.50 -1.94 -46.98
C ASP A 364 -0.41 -2.18 -45.77
N GLY A 365 -0.21 -1.43 -44.67
CA GLY A 365 -0.97 -1.57 -43.44
C GLY A 365 -0.77 -2.93 -42.75
N ILE A 366 0.44 -3.48 -42.80
CA ILE A 366 0.76 -4.82 -42.29
C ILE A 366 1.81 -4.71 -41.17
N ILE A 367 1.58 -5.43 -40.10
CA ILE A 367 2.51 -5.60 -38.98
C ILE A 367 3.14 -6.99 -39.09
N TYR A 368 4.45 -7.05 -39.12
CA TYR A 368 5.24 -8.28 -39.12
C TYR A 368 5.82 -8.51 -37.71
N PHE A 369 5.62 -9.69 -37.16
CA PHE A 369 6.11 -10.07 -35.83
C PHE A 369 7.34 -10.98 -35.94
N ASP A 370 8.45 -10.60 -35.31
CA ASP A 370 9.73 -11.33 -35.30
C ASP A 370 9.75 -12.42 -34.23
N GLY A 371 8.73 -13.13 -33.97
CA GLY A 371 8.76 -13.82 -32.71
C GLY A 371 8.14 -15.18 -32.56
N GLY A 372 7.41 -15.67 -33.53
CA GLY A 372 6.79 -16.98 -33.35
C GLY A 372 7.76 -18.15 -33.49
N ASN A 373 8.49 -18.23 -34.60
CA ASN A 373 9.31 -19.40 -34.95
C ASN A 373 10.80 -19.14 -35.13
N ALA A 374 11.24 -17.88 -35.38
CA ALA A 374 12.64 -17.60 -35.65
C ALA A 374 13.55 -17.81 -34.45
N THR A 375 13.11 -17.42 -33.25
CA THR A 375 13.88 -17.62 -32.00
C THR A 375 13.87 -19.09 -31.57
N THR A 376 12.75 -19.79 -31.70
CA THR A 376 12.67 -21.23 -31.41
C THR A 376 13.51 -22.01 -32.41
N GLY A 377 13.41 -21.66 -33.70
CA GLY A 377 14.27 -22.27 -34.74
C GLY A 377 15.75 -21.93 -34.61
N GLN A 378 16.11 -20.71 -34.17
CA GLN A 378 17.54 -20.37 -33.91
C GLN A 378 18.05 -21.08 -32.66
N HIS A 379 17.27 -21.16 -31.58
CA HIS A 379 17.65 -21.92 -30.39
C HIS A 379 17.77 -23.41 -30.65
N ILE A 380 16.87 -24.00 -31.45
CA ILE A 380 16.97 -25.40 -31.86
C ILE A 380 18.22 -25.62 -32.72
N ARG A 381 18.46 -24.75 -33.69
CA ARG A 381 19.72 -24.83 -34.52
C ARG A 381 20.97 -24.64 -33.70
N GLN A 382 20.98 -23.74 -32.74
CA GLN A 382 22.13 -23.58 -31.82
C GLN A 382 22.30 -24.81 -30.91
N TRP A 383 21.20 -25.39 -30.46
CA TRP A 383 21.22 -26.62 -29.67
C TRP A 383 21.73 -27.80 -30.51
N ASP A 384 21.22 -27.96 -31.73
CA ASP A 384 21.64 -29.00 -32.67
C ASP A 384 23.11 -28.85 -33.00
N ALA A 385 23.58 -27.63 -33.27
CA ALA A 385 25.02 -27.38 -33.51
C ALA A 385 25.87 -27.69 -32.28
N GLY A 386 25.38 -27.39 -31.07
CA GLY A 386 26.05 -27.74 -29.81
C GLY A 386 26.11 -29.25 -29.56
N VAL A 387 25.03 -29.96 -29.84
CA VAL A 387 24.98 -31.44 -29.74
C VAL A 387 25.91 -32.07 -30.79
N GLN A 388 25.91 -31.58 -32.02
CA GLN A 388 26.82 -32.05 -33.07
C GLN A 388 28.29 -31.82 -32.72
N GLY A 389 28.62 -30.62 -32.21
CA GLY A 389 30.01 -30.32 -31.77
C GLY A 389 30.44 -31.23 -30.62
N LEU A 390 29.58 -31.52 -29.68
CA LEU A 390 29.84 -32.46 -28.56
C LEU A 390 30.08 -33.90 -29.11
N ALA A 391 29.28 -34.35 -30.06
CA ALA A 391 29.42 -35.67 -30.68
C ALA A 391 30.78 -35.78 -31.41
N GLU A 392 31.18 -34.75 -32.18
CA GLU A 392 32.47 -34.68 -32.86
C GLU A 392 33.65 -34.68 -31.86
N ASP A 393 33.53 -33.99 -30.74
CA ASP A 393 34.56 -34.01 -29.68
C ASP A 393 34.68 -35.37 -29.03
N VAL A 394 33.54 -36.05 -28.74
CA VAL A 394 33.55 -37.42 -28.21
C VAL A 394 34.21 -38.40 -29.19
N GLU A 395 33.88 -38.28 -30.48
CA GLU A 395 34.47 -39.13 -31.52
C GLU A 395 35.96 -38.88 -31.68
N ARG A 396 36.43 -37.62 -31.59
CA ARG A 396 37.83 -37.23 -31.58
C ARG A 396 38.61 -37.83 -30.41
N VAL A 397 38.01 -37.77 -29.21
CA VAL A 397 38.58 -38.34 -27.99
C VAL A 397 38.62 -39.84 -28.09
N ALA A 398 37.55 -40.49 -28.54
CA ALA A 398 37.51 -41.94 -28.75
C ALA A 398 38.59 -42.43 -29.75
N THR A 399 38.71 -41.70 -30.87
CA THR A 399 39.75 -41.97 -31.87
C THR A 399 41.18 -41.79 -31.30
N SER A 400 41.39 -40.76 -30.51
CA SER A 400 42.67 -40.49 -29.83
C SER A 400 43.01 -41.60 -28.83
N ILE A 401 42.03 -42.11 -28.08
CA ILE A 401 42.22 -43.24 -27.15
C ILE A 401 42.55 -44.52 -27.91
N THR A 402 41.82 -44.80 -28.99
CA THR A 402 42.05 -45.99 -29.83
C THR A 402 43.45 -45.98 -30.46
N ASN A 403 43.89 -44.80 -30.89
CA ASN A 403 45.24 -44.64 -31.46
C ASN A 403 46.34 -44.73 -30.38
N ALA A 404 46.10 -44.21 -29.18
CA ALA A 404 47.08 -44.29 -28.08
C ALA A 404 47.16 -45.68 -27.43
N PHE A 405 46.05 -46.43 -27.47
CA PHE A 405 45.97 -47.78 -26.91
C PHE A 405 45.40 -48.73 -27.95
N PRO A 406 46.17 -49.14 -28.96
CA PRO A 406 45.67 -50.09 -29.94
C PRO A 406 45.39 -51.41 -29.29
N VAL A 407 44.10 -51.83 -29.30
CA VAL A 407 43.68 -53.13 -28.84
C VAL A 407 44.28 -54.17 -29.77
N SER A 408 45.24 -54.94 -29.29
CA SER A 408 45.77 -56.10 -30.05
C SER A 408 44.63 -57.08 -30.27
N PRO A 409 44.42 -57.57 -31.50
CA PRO A 409 43.42 -58.57 -31.74
C PRO A 409 43.72 -59.80 -30.87
N ILE A 410 42.77 -60.20 -30.03
CA ILE A 410 42.85 -61.44 -29.30
C ILE A 410 42.68 -62.56 -30.34
N THR A 411 43.79 -63.24 -30.64
CA THR A 411 43.82 -64.48 -31.43
C THR A 411 43.26 -65.66 -30.64
#